data_eb9c978d0ce80844d4fc9fd42cd623b0
#
_entry.id   eb9c978d0ce80844d4fc9fd42cd623b0
#
_cell.length_a   1.000
_cell.length_b   1.000
_cell.length_c   1.000
_cell.angle_alpha   90.00
_cell.angle_beta   90.00
_cell.angle_gamma   90.00
#
_symmetry.space_group_name_H-M   'P 1'
#
loop_
_entity.id
_entity.type
_entity.pdbx_description
1 polymer ?
#
loop_
_entity_poly.entity_id
_entity_poly.type
_entity_poly.pdbx_seq_one_letter_code
_entity_poly.pdbx_strand_id
1 'polypeptide(L)'
;YKRKTTGYLLANSHTTALDIGDEPMQFFTKFPQVAVAVGEERLEAIPQLLQDRPETQVILLDDAFQHRKIKAGYNIILTEYHDPYWHDWYLPTGNLRDAPASAARADAIIVTKCPDNPDEEQRQSILKAIAPLPHQQVFFTRIRYGVPYHISSRQPMPLPKDAEVLLVCGIANPGPLKAWLEKQVSAYFMRHFGDHHIYSIDDWQEIVEKFNALDARSRIILTTEKDAVRLLKFGELLQNYP
;
A
#
# COMPACT_ATOMS: atom_id res chain seq x y z
N TYR A 1 6.54 10.18 3.47
CA TYR A 1 6.14 10.44 4.84
C TYR A 1 7.36 10.58 5.70
N LYS A 2 7.33 11.54 6.62
CA LYS A 2 8.49 11.96 7.39
C LYS A 2 8.86 10.86 8.38
N ARG A 3 9.72 9.94 7.96
CA ARG A 3 10.48 9.13 8.91
C ARG A 3 11.31 10.05 9.82
N LYS A 4 11.57 9.60 11.04
CA LYS A 4 12.40 10.35 12.00
C LYS A 4 13.91 10.27 11.69
N THR A 5 14.31 9.24 10.96
CA THR A 5 15.69 9.00 10.56
C THR A 5 16.03 9.71 9.26
N THR A 6 17.30 9.99 9.02
CA THR A 6 17.85 10.56 7.78
C THR A 6 18.97 9.66 7.25
N GLY A 7 19.26 9.76 5.95
CA GLY A 7 20.31 8.97 5.30
C GLY A 7 19.87 7.52 5.04
N TYR A 8 20.84 6.65 4.79
CA TYR A 8 20.61 5.22 4.57
C TYR A 8 20.27 4.50 5.88
N LEU A 9 19.26 3.62 5.83
CA LEU A 9 18.91 2.70 6.91
C LEU A 9 18.39 1.39 6.33
N LEU A 10 19.05 0.29 6.68
CA LEU A 10 18.58 -1.07 6.43
C LEU A 10 17.69 -1.52 7.58
N ALA A 11 16.45 -1.94 7.27
CA ALA A 11 15.49 -2.41 8.27
C ALA A 11 15.97 -3.69 8.98
N ASN A 12 15.68 -3.77 10.26
CA ASN A 12 16.00 -4.90 11.12
C ASN A 12 14.86 -5.13 12.15
N SER A 13 15.03 -6.11 13.04
CA SER A 13 14.00 -6.49 14.04
C SER A 13 13.62 -5.39 15.04
N HIS A 14 14.44 -4.35 15.18
CA HIS A 14 14.18 -3.21 16.08
C HIS A 14 13.60 -1.99 15.33
N THR A 15 13.53 -2.08 14.00
CA THR A 15 13.05 -0.98 13.16
C THR A 15 11.53 -0.85 13.29
N THR A 16 11.07 0.40 13.38
CA THR A 16 9.65 0.74 13.48
C THR A 16 9.17 1.56 12.27
N ALA A 17 7.87 1.70 12.12
CA ALA A 17 7.28 2.57 11.09
C ALA A 17 7.70 4.05 11.24
N LEU A 18 8.08 4.49 12.45
CA LEU A 18 8.62 5.84 12.66
C LEU A 18 10.03 6.02 12.11
N ASP A 19 10.79 4.93 12.00
CA ASP A 19 12.17 4.98 11.55
C ASP A 19 12.27 4.95 10.03
N ILE A 20 11.46 4.14 9.35
CA ILE A 20 11.55 3.93 7.90
C ILE A 20 10.31 4.36 7.11
N GLY A 21 9.19 4.67 7.78
CA GLY A 21 7.91 4.96 7.17
C GLY A 21 7.00 3.72 7.10
N ASP A 22 5.71 3.94 6.86
CA ASP A 22 4.70 2.86 6.92
C ASP A 22 4.84 1.85 5.79
N GLU A 23 5.01 2.33 4.57
CA GLU A 23 5.08 1.48 3.38
C GLU A 23 6.34 0.58 3.40
N PRO A 24 7.55 1.11 3.66
CA PRO A 24 8.72 0.25 3.87
C PRO A 24 8.55 -0.72 5.03
N MET A 25 7.92 -0.29 6.14
CA MET A 25 7.64 -1.17 7.29
C MET A 25 6.63 -2.26 6.93
N GLN A 26 5.62 -1.97 6.12
CA GLN A 26 4.70 -2.96 5.60
C GLN A 26 5.44 -4.02 4.76
N PHE A 27 6.33 -3.61 3.85
CA PHE A 27 7.14 -4.53 3.07
C PHE A 27 8.04 -5.40 3.94
N PHE A 28 8.75 -4.80 4.89
CA PHE A 28 9.62 -5.52 5.82
C PHE A 28 8.85 -6.56 6.63
N THR A 29 7.66 -6.21 7.12
CA THR A 29 6.82 -7.10 7.91
C THR A 29 6.19 -8.21 7.06
N LYS A 30 5.80 -7.90 5.82
CA LYS A 30 5.11 -8.84 4.93
C LYS A 30 6.06 -9.81 4.23
N PHE A 31 7.26 -9.38 3.91
CA PHE A 31 8.26 -10.12 3.15
C PHE A 31 9.58 -10.25 3.93
N PRO A 32 9.62 -11.07 5.00
CA PRO A 32 10.79 -11.16 5.88
C PRO A 32 12.07 -11.67 5.18
N GLN A 33 11.93 -12.29 4.01
CA GLN A 33 13.05 -12.74 3.18
C GLN A 33 13.64 -11.63 2.28
N VAL A 34 12.98 -10.45 2.22
CA VAL A 34 13.42 -9.33 1.38
C VAL A 34 14.11 -8.29 2.26
N ALA A 35 15.30 -7.87 1.87
CA ALA A 35 15.96 -6.74 2.50
C ALA A 35 15.23 -5.43 2.12
N VAL A 36 14.82 -4.66 3.12
CA VAL A 36 14.16 -3.37 2.92
C VAL A 36 15.07 -2.27 3.46
N ALA A 37 15.41 -1.33 2.60
CA ALA A 37 16.22 -0.17 2.97
C ALA A 37 15.57 1.14 2.53
N VAL A 38 15.83 2.20 3.26
CA VAL A 38 15.39 3.56 2.92
C VAL A 38 16.59 4.49 2.83
N GLY A 39 16.49 5.52 2.01
CA GLY A 39 17.52 6.54 1.83
C GLY A 39 17.01 7.63 0.90
N GLU A 40 17.27 8.89 1.20
CA GLU A 40 16.86 10.02 0.36
C GLU A 40 17.67 10.04 -0.96
N GLU A 41 18.99 9.86 -0.84
CA GLU A 41 19.89 9.84 -1.98
C GLU A 41 20.14 8.39 -2.43
N ARG A 42 19.47 7.98 -3.51
CA ARG A 42 19.53 6.59 -4.03
C ARG A 42 20.94 6.21 -4.51
N LEU A 43 21.73 7.19 -5.01
CA LEU A 43 23.13 6.96 -5.41
C LEU A 43 24.04 6.59 -4.25
N GLU A 44 23.71 7.04 -3.04
CA GLU A 44 24.43 6.70 -1.82
C GLU A 44 23.89 5.43 -1.16
N ALA A 45 22.57 5.28 -1.16
CA ALA A 45 21.92 4.15 -0.50
C ALA A 45 22.17 2.80 -1.21
N ILE A 46 22.22 2.78 -2.54
CA ILE A 46 22.43 1.54 -3.31
C ILE A 46 23.80 0.90 -3.02
N PRO A 47 24.93 1.63 -3.07
CA PRO A 47 26.24 1.07 -2.71
C PRO A 47 26.29 0.55 -1.27
N GLN A 48 25.69 1.27 -0.31
CA GLN A 48 25.63 0.83 1.09
C GLN A 48 24.81 -0.45 1.24
N LEU A 49 23.65 -0.52 0.56
CA LEU A 49 22.84 -1.74 0.54
C LEU A 49 23.63 -2.94 -0.02
N LEU A 50 24.37 -2.76 -1.11
CA LEU A 50 25.19 -3.81 -1.71
C LEU A 50 26.38 -4.21 -0.83
N GLN A 51 26.88 -3.30 -0.02
CA GLN A 51 27.92 -3.59 0.99
C GLN A 51 27.33 -4.45 2.14
N ASP A 52 26.13 -4.09 2.62
CA ASP A 52 25.45 -4.82 3.71
C ASP A 52 24.87 -6.14 3.24
N ARG A 53 24.53 -6.26 1.95
CA ARG A 53 23.87 -7.41 1.31
C ARG A 53 24.52 -7.73 -0.03
N PRO A 54 25.75 -8.25 -0.02
CA PRO A 54 26.52 -8.51 -1.26
C PRO A 54 25.87 -9.58 -2.16
N GLU A 55 24.99 -10.42 -1.62
CA GLU A 55 24.23 -11.44 -2.36
C GLU A 55 23.05 -10.85 -3.18
N THR A 56 22.79 -9.55 -3.08
CA THR A 56 21.65 -8.90 -3.75
C THR A 56 21.80 -8.99 -5.27
N GLN A 57 20.81 -9.61 -5.92
CA GLN A 57 20.75 -9.76 -7.39
C GLN A 57 19.83 -8.73 -8.04
N VAL A 58 18.79 -8.28 -7.33
CA VAL A 58 17.78 -7.36 -7.83
C VAL A 58 17.48 -6.30 -6.78
N ILE A 59 17.43 -5.04 -7.19
CA ILE A 59 17.00 -3.91 -6.38
C ILE A 59 15.73 -3.32 -6.98
N LEU A 60 14.65 -3.31 -6.21
CA LEU A 60 13.40 -2.65 -6.56
C LEU A 60 13.40 -1.25 -5.94
N LEU A 61 13.18 -0.24 -6.77
CA LEU A 61 13.09 1.15 -6.31
C LEU A 61 11.64 1.59 -6.34
N ASP A 62 11.09 1.91 -5.18
CA ASP A 62 9.73 2.41 -5.04
C ASP A 62 9.71 3.95 -5.17
N ASP A 63 8.69 4.47 -5.88
CA ASP A 63 8.46 5.88 -6.18
C ASP A 63 9.73 6.62 -6.68
N ALA A 64 10.47 6.00 -7.60
CA ALA A 64 11.79 6.46 -8.00
C ALA A 64 11.85 6.98 -9.46
N PHE A 65 10.76 7.06 -10.18
CA PHE A 65 10.75 7.42 -11.60
C PHE A 65 11.33 8.83 -11.87
N GLN A 66 11.25 9.75 -10.91
CA GLN A 66 11.84 11.08 -10.96
C GLN A 66 13.34 11.12 -10.57
N HIS A 67 13.91 10.04 -10.03
CA HIS A 67 15.34 9.97 -9.68
C HIS A 67 16.21 9.73 -10.92
N ARG A 68 16.30 10.73 -11.80
CA ARG A 68 16.94 10.66 -13.13
C ARG A 68 18.46 10.42 -13.10
N LYS A 69 19.10 10.58 -11.94
CA LYS A 69 20.52 10.28 -11.75
C LYS A 69 20.80 8.77 -11.75
N ILE A 70 19.78 7.94 -11.54
CA ILE A 70 19.88 6.49 -11.57
C ILE A 70 19.32 5.98 -12.87
N LYS A 71 20.06 5.14 -13.56
CA LYS A 71 19.60 4.42 -14.73
C LYS A 71 19.16 3.02 -14.29
N ALA A 72 17.86 2.82 -14.12
CA ALA A 72 17.30 1.50 -13.86
C ALA A 72 17.39 0.62 -15.11
N GLY A 73 17.54 -0.69 -14.94
CA GLY A 73 17.51 -1.67 -16.02
C GLY A 73 16.11 -1.90 -16.58
N TYR A 74 15.06 -1.60 -15.77
CA TYR A 74 13.66 -1.72 -16.16
C TYR A 74 12.82 -0.70 -15.39
N ASN A 75 11.99 0.07 -16.08
CA ASN A 75 11.17 1.12 -15.52
C ASN A 75 9.68 0.79 -15.67
N ILE A 76 8.95 0.87 -14.57
CA ILE A 76 7.51 0.61 -14.56
C ILE A 76 6.79 1.89 -14.13
N ILE A 77 5.78 2.30 -14.90
CA ILE A 77 4.83 3.35 -14.51
C ILE A 77 3.52 2.70 -14.09
N LEU A 78 2.97 3.16 -12.97
CA LEU A 78 1.63 2.84 -12.54
C LEU A 78 0.70 4.02 -12.82
N THR A 79 -0.48 3.74 -13.34
CA THR A 79 -1.55 4.73 -13.52
C THR A 79 -2.89 4.13 -13.08
N GLU A 80 -3.77 4.93 -12.50
CA GLU A 80 -5.08 4.44 -12.09
C GLU A 80 -6.07 4.47 -13.26
N TYR A 81 -6.95 3.46 -13.32
CA TYR A 81 -7.96 3.35 -14.36
C TYR A 81 -8.91 4.57 -14.39
N HIS A 82 -9.32 5.07 -13.21
CA HIS A 82 -10.25 6.20 -13.08
C HIS A 82 -9.57 7.56 -12.99
N ASP A 83 -8.26 7.59 -12.76
CA ASP A 83 -7.46 8.83 -12.64
C ASP A 83 -6.12 8.64 -13.38
N PRO A 84 -6.16 8.56 -14.72
CA PRO A 84 -4.98 8.27 -15.50
C PRO A 84 -4.11 9.51 -15.73
N TYR A 85 -2.79 9.31 -15.72
CA TYR A 85 -1.80 10.39 -15.85
C TYR A 85 -1.95 11.26 -17.11
N TRP A 86 -2.54 10.76 -18.17
CA TRP A 86 -2.74 11.53 -19.43
C TRP A 86 -3.94 12.49 -19.38
N HIS A 87 -4.77 12.43 -18.34
CA HIS A 87 -5.88 13.35 -18.07
C HIS A 87 -5.57 14.33 -16.93
N ASP A 88 -4.40 14.20 -16.28
CA ASP A 88 -4.04 15.01 -15.13
C ASP A 88 -3.11 16.16 -15.53
N TRP A 89 -3.02 17.15 -14.65
CA TRP A 89 -2.23 18.36 -14.82
C TRP A 89 -1.04 18.38 -13.87
N TYR A 90 -0.07 19.24 -14.19
CA TYR A 90 1.07 19.47 -13.29
C TYR A 90 0.66 20.11 -11.96
N LEU A 91 1.41 19.80 -10.92
CA LEU A 91 1.38 20.56 -9.68
C LEU A 91 1.55 22.06 -9.97
N PRO A 92 0.77 22.95 -9.30
CA PRO A 92 -0.20 22.68 -8.23
C PRO A 92 -1.64 22.45 -8.73
N THR A 93 -1.91 22.50 -10.02
CA THR A 93 -3.27 22.37 -10.60
C THR A 93 -3.75 20.92 -10.72
N GLY A 94 -2.86 19.97 -10.71
CA GLY A 94 -3.09 18.52 -10.69
C GLY A 94 -2.05 17.82 -9.83
N ASN A 95 -1.84 16.52 -10.06
CA ASN A 95 -0.96 15.69 -9.24
C ASN A 95 0.34 15.27 -9.96
N LEU A 96 0.51 15.63 -11.23
CA LEU A 96 1.69 15.23 -12.00
C LEU A 96 2.95 15.91 -11.48
N ARG A 97 3.97 15.10 -11.20
CA ARG A 97 5.33 15.54 -10.85
C ARG A 97 6.28 15.60 -12.05
N ASP A 98 5.89 15.02 -13.19
CA ASP A 98 6.66 15.00 -14.45
C ASP A 98 5.69 15.08 -15.66
N ALA A 99 6.20 15.40 -16.84
CA ALA A 99 5.39 15.47 -18.06
C ALA A 99 4.79 14.10 -18.43
N PRO A 100 3.55 14.05 -18.97
CA PRO A 100 3.02 12.80 -19.54
C PRO A 100 3.98 12.16 -20.56
N ALA A 101 4.68 12.96 -21.36
CA ALA A 101 5.71 12.50 -22.29
C ALA A 101 6.88 11.76 -21.61
N SER A 102 7.11 11.95 -20.32
CA SER A 102 8.11 11.19 -19.55
C SER A 102 7.81 9.71 -19.49
N ALA A 103 6.55 9.29 -19.72
CA ALA A 103 6.15 7.89 -19.83
C ALA A 103 6.93 7.15 -20.94
N ALA A 104 7.49 7.85 -21.92
CA ALA A 104 8.35 7.26 -22.93
C ALA A 104 9.61 6.54 -22.38
N ARG A 105 9.99 6.85 -21.12
CA ARG A 105 11.12 6.19 -20.43
C ARG A 105 10.74 4.85 -19.79
N ALA A 106 9.45 4.54 -19.69
CA ALA A 106 8.99 3.30 -19.09
C ALA A 106 9.14 2.13 -20.06
N ASP A 107 9.48 0.96 -19.55
CA ASP A 107 9.46 -0.31 -20.25
C ASP A 107 8.09 -0.99 -20.12
N ALA A 108 7.40 -0.73 -19.00
CA ALA A 108 6.03 -1.18 -18.78
C ALA A 108 5.14 -0.06 -18.22
N ILE A 109 3.88 -0.05 -18.64
CA ILE A 109 2.82 0.81 -18.10
C ILE A 109 1.74 -0.12 -17.54
N ILE A 110 1.44 0.03 -16.25
CA ILE A 110 0.43 -0.79 -15.58
C ILE A 110 -0.76 0.09 -15.23
N VAL A 111 -1.90 -0.18 -15.87
CA VAL A 111 -3.18 0.42 -15.50
C VAL A 111 -3.73 -0.35 -14.31
N THR A 112 -3.81 0.31 -13.16
CA THR A 112 -4.19 -0.28 -11.89
C THR A 112 -5.63 0.03 -11.53
N LYS A 113 -6.16 -0.69 -10.53
CA LYS A 113 -7.52 -0.49 -10.01
C LYS A 113 -8.61 -0.62 -11.08
N CYS A 114 -8.36 -1.44 -12.10
CA CYS A 114 -9.37 -1.73 -13.12
C CYS A 114 -10.60 -2.42 -12.49
N PRO A 115 -11.80 -2.25 -13.08
CA PRO A 115 -12.95 -3.06 -12.73
C PRO A 115 -12.69 -4.55 -12.99
N ASP A 116 -13.55 -5.43 -12.46
CA ASP A 116 -13.35 -6.87 -12.55
C ASP A 116 -13.30 -7.39 -13.99
N ASN A 117 -14.09 -6.80 -14.87
CA ASN A 117 -14.13 -7.12 -16.29
C ASN A 117 -14.23 -5.83 -17.09
N PRO A 118 -13.11 -5.14 -17.36
CA PRO A 118 -13.12 -4.02 -18.29
C PRO A 118 -13.45 -4.59 -19.68
N ASP A 119 -14.42 -3.98 -20.36
CA ASP A 119 -14.76 -4.42 -21.72
C ASP A 119 -13.61 -4.11 -22.70
N GLU A 120 -13.63 -4.76 -23.84
CA GLU A 120 -12.55 -4.63 -24.84
C GLU A 120 -12.53 -3.21 -25.43
N GLU A 121 -13.66 -2.55 -25.57
CA GLU A 121 -13.75 -1.16 -26.06
C GLU A 121 -13.04 -0.19 -25.12
N GLN A 122 -13.28 -0.33 -23.80
CA GLN A 122 -12.61 0.46 -22.77
C GLN A 122 -11.10 0.22 -22.78
N ARG A 123 -10.67 -1.04 -22.90
CA ARG A 123 -9.24 -1.39 -23.00
C ARG A 123 -8.58 -0.75 -24.22
N GLN A 124 -9.22 -0.84 -25.39
CA GLN A 124 -8.72 -0.24 -26.62
C GLN A 124 -8.68 1.28 -26.57
N SER A 125 -9.67 1.92 -25.93
CA SER A 125 -9.67 3.35 -25.68
C SER A 125 -8.46 3.79 -24.83
N ILE A 126 -8.17 3.05 -23.76
CA ILE A 126 -7.01 3.31 -22.89
C ILE A 126 -5.70 3.11 -23.67
N LEU A 127 -5.57 2.00 -24.41
CA LEU A 127 -4.37 1.74 -25.23
C LEU A 127 -4.15 2.84 -26.27
N LYS A 128 -5.21 3.34 -26.88
CA LYS A 128 -5.14 4.46 -27.82
C LYS A 128 -4.69 5.76 -27.12
N ALA A 129 -5.14 6.00 -25.90
CA ALA A 129 -4.75 7.18 -25.11
C ALA A 129 -3.28 7.09 -24.63
N ILE A 130 -2.83 5.91 -24.20
CA ILE A 130 -1.43 5.67 -23.82
C ILE A 130 -0.52 5.81 -25.04
N ALA A 131 -0.96 5.33 -26.21
CA ALA A 131 -0.17 5.26 -27.44
C ALA A 131 1.23 4.65 -27.19
N PRO A 132 1.32 3.41 -26.69
CA PRO A 132 2.59 2.83 -26.23
C PRO A 132 3.62 2.74 -27.37
N LEU A 133 4.86 3.02 -27.03
CA LEU A 133 5.98 2.84 -27.94
C LEU A 133 6.26 1.34 -28.20
N PRO A 134 6.94 0.97 -29.30
CA PRO A 134 7.15 -0.45 -29.66
C PRO A 134 7.84 -1.31 -28.60
N HIS A 135 8.63 -0.72 -27.71
CA HIS A 135 9.31 -1.43 -26.62
C HIS A 135 8.46 -1.54 -25.34
N GLN A 136 7.36 -0.80 -25.25
CA GLN A 136 6.56 -0.71 -24.05
C GLN A 136 5.50 -1.81 -23.99
N GLN A 137 5.36 -2.41 -22.84
CA GLN A 137 4.29 -3.35 -22.52
C GLN A 137 3.21 -2.66 -21.67
N VAL A 138 1.93 -2.93 -21.96
CA VAL A 138 0.81 -2.39 -21.18
C VAL A 138 0.07 -3.53 -20.50
N PHE A 139 -0.12 -3.40 -19.19
CA PHE A 139 -0.83 -4.37 -18.36
C PHE A 139 -2.02 -3.72 -17.67
N PHE A 140 -3.08 -4.51 -17.46
CA PHE A 140 -4.26 -4.10 -16.72
C PHE A 140 -4.37 -4.97 -15.46
N THR A 141 -4.47 -4.31 -14.31
CA THR A 141 -4.54 -4.99 -13.02
C THR A 141 -5.69 -4.48 -12.18
N ARG A 142 -6.21 -5.33 -11.30
CA ARG A 142 -7.31 -5.00 -10.38
C ARG A 142 -6.92 -5.28 -8.94
N ILE A 143 -7.62 -4.64 -8.02
CA ILE A 143 -7.50 -4.96 -6.60
C ILE A 143 -8.22 -6.28 -6.33
N ARG A 144 -7.54 -7.19 -5.67
CA ARG A 144 -8.12 -8.42 -5.14
C ARG A 144 -7.85 -8.53 -3.65
N TYR A 145 -8.90 -8.54 -2.87
CA TYR A 145 -8.79 -8.77 -1.43
C TYR A 145 -8.60 -10.26 -1.16
N GLY A 146 -7.59 -10.59 -0.35
CA GLY A 146 -7.33 -11.96 0.10
C GLY A 146 -8.15 -12.32 1.33
N VAL A 147 -7.90 -13.51 1.87
CA VAL A 147 -8.43 -13.89 3.18
C VAL A 147 -7.74 -13.04 4.24
N PRO A 148 -8.49 -12.35 5.12
CA PRO A 148 -7.90 -11.65 6.26
C PRO A 148 -7.09 -12.60 7.15
N TYR A 149 -6.16 -12.06 7.88
CA TYR A 149 -5.35 -12.80 8.82
C TYR A 149 -5.16 -12.00 10.11
N HIS A 150 -4.97 -12.71 11.20
CA HIS A 150 -4.76 -12.06 12.49
C HIS A 150 -3.43 -11.29 12.51
N ILE A 151 -3.48 -10.04 12.94
CA ILE A 151 -2.37 -9.07 12.84
C ILE A 151 -1.06 -9.55 13.49
N SER A 152 -1.14 -10.22 14.65
CA SER A 152 0.03 -10.67 15.40
C SER A 152 0.47 -12.09 15.02
N SER A 153 -0.47 -13.05 14.96
CA SER A 153 -0.16 -14.46 14.71
C SER A 153 0.01 -14.82 13.24
N ARG A 154 -0.43 -13.95 12.32
CA ARG A 154 -0.46 -14.18 10.87
C ARG A 154 -1.32 -15.36 10.42
N GLN A 155 -2.11 -15.92 11.33
CA GLN A 155 -3.02 -17.01 10.98
C GLN A 155 -4.19 -16.49 10.13
N PRO A 156 -4.56 -17.17 9.04
CA PRO A 156 -5.73 -16.83 8.25
C PRO A 156 -6.99 -16.80 9.12
N MET A 157 -7.80 -15.78 8.96
CA MET A 157 -9.05 -15.58 9.68
C MET A 157 -10.15 -15.19 8.69
N PRO A 158 -10.81 -16.18 8.05
CA PRO A 158 -11.94 -15.91 7.16
C PRO A 158 -13.06 -15.19 7.91
N LEU A 159 -13.71 -14.24 7.24
CA LEU A 159 -14.84 -13.52 7.81
C LEU A 159 -16.09 -14.40 7.80
N PRO A 160 -16.69 -14.72 8.96
CA PRO A 160 -18.01 -15.35 8.99
C PRO A 160 -19.07 -14.43 8.38
N LYS A 161 -20.01 -14.99 7.63
CA LYS A 161 -21.08 -14.21 6.97
C LYS A 161 -21.99 -13.45 7.94
N ASP A 162 -22.16 -14.01 9.14
CA ASP A 162 -22.97 -13.47 10.23
C ASP A 162 -22.15 -12.56 11.18
N ALA A 163 -20.88 -12.30 10.86
CA ALA A 163 -20.05 -11.42 11.68
C ALA A 163 -20.47 -9.94 11.56
N GLU A 164 -20.34 -9.24 12.67
CA GLU A 164 -20.26 -7.78 12.69
C GLU A 164 -18.79 -7.33 12.71
N VAL A 165 -18.44 -6.46 11.79
CA VAL A 165 -17.06 -6.00 11.63
C VAL A 165 -16.92 -4.54 12.00
N LEU A 166 -15.99 -4.24 12.90
CA LEU A 166 -15.49 -2.88 13.08
C LEU A 166 -14.31 -2.64 12.13
N LEU A 167 -14.56 -1.93 11.03
CA LEU A 167 -13.51 -1.53 10.09
C LEU A 167 -12.78 -0.30 10.63
N VAL A 168 -11.51 -0.47 10.97
CA VAL A 168 -10.61 0.59 11.42
C VAL A 168 -9.61 0.87 10.32
N CYS A 169 -9.63 2.04 9.72
CA CYS A 169 -8.67 2.38 8.67
C CYS A 169 -8.36 3.88 8.58
N GLY A 170 -7.10 4.17 8.19
CA GLY A 170 -6.57 5.50 7.90
C GLY A 170 -5.98 5.56 6.49
N ILE A 171 -6.72 5.10 5.49
CA ILE A 171 -6.34 5.18 4.08
C ILE A 171 -7.14 6.27 3.35
N ALA A 172 -6.54 6.88 2.34
CA ALA A 172 -7.15 8.00 1.60
C ALA A 172 -8.48 7.63 0.93
N ASN A 173 -8.59 6.43 0.35
CA ASN A 173 -9.83 5.96 -0.29
C ASN A 173 -10.26 4.58 0.21
N PRO A 174 -11.14 4.50 1.22
CA PRO A 174 -11.68 3.24 1.73
C PRO A 174 -12.83 2.66 0.87
N GLY A 175 -13.30 3.36 -0.15
CA GLY A 175 -14.46 2.96 -0.96
C GLY A 175 -14.41 1.53 -1.49
N PRO A 176 -13.35 1.11 -2.19
CA PRO A 176 -13.23 -0.26 -2.70
C PRO A 176 -13.25 -1.33 -1.60
N LEU A 177 -12.63 -1.06 -0.44
CA LEU A 177 -12.62 -1.97 0.70
C LEU A 177 -14.01 -2.11 1.32
N LYS A 178 -14.74 -0.99 1.46
CA LYS A 178 -16.13 -0.98 1.93
C LYS A 178 -17.02 -1.80 1.01
N ALA A 179 -16.98 -1.54 -0.30
CA ALA A 179 -17.78 -2.25 -1.30
C ALA A 179 -17.49 -3.77 -1.35
N TRP A 180 -16.27 -4.18 -1.03
CA TRP A 180 -15.92 -5.58 -0.86
C TRP A 180 -16.50 -6.13 0.45
N LEU A 181 -16.32 -5.42 1.57
CA LEU A 181 -16.74 -5.88 2.90
C LEU A 181 -18.27 -6.06 2.99
N GLU A 182 -19.05 -5.18 2.37
CA GLU A 182 -20.51 -5.26 2.27
C GLU A 182 -21.02 -6.58 1.67
N LYS A 183 -20.20 -7.24 0.85
CA LYS A 183 -20.51 -8.54 0.23
C LYS A 183 -20.05 -9.73 1.08
N GLN A 184 -19.24 -9.49 2.11
CA GLN A 184 -18.63 -10.56 2.92
C GLN A 184 -19.38 -10.81 4.23
N VAL A 185 -19.92 -9.76 4.87
CA VAL A 185 -20.47 -9.83 6.22
C VAL A 185 -21.87 -9.24 6.31
N SER A 186 -22.60 -9.57 7.39
CA SER A 186 -23.97 -9.10 7.62
C SER A 186 -24.04 -7.60 7.93
N ALA A 187 -23.07 -7.09 8.67
CA ALA A 187 -22.98 -5.68 9.04
C ALA A 187 -21.52 -5.26 9.29
N TYR A 188 -21.23 -4.00 9.02
CA TYR A 188 -19.97 -3.41 9.45
C TYR A 188 -20.18 -1.98 9.94
N PHE A 189 -19.36 -1.59 10.89
CA PHE A 189 -19.23 -0.23 11.40
C PHE A 189 -17.84 0.27 11.03
N MET A 190 -17.69 1.57 10.82
CA MET A 190 -16.42 2.13 10.40
C MET A 190 -15.92 3.18 11.38
N ARG A 191 -14.66 3.04 11.81
CA ARG A 191 -13.88 4.11 12.42
C ARG A 191 -12.80 4.54 11.44
N HIS A 192 -13.03 5.68 10.78
CA HIS A 192 -12.09 6.25 9.83
C HIS A 192 -11.18 7.27 10.52
N PHE A 193 -9.88 7.12 10.32
CA PHE A 193 -8.85 8.04 10.72
C PHE A 193 -8.27 8.75 9.49
N GLY A 194 -7.54 9.84 9.69
CA GLY A 194 -6.83 10.50 8.60
C GLY A 194 -5.74 9.59 7.98
N ASP A 195 -5.39 9.84 6.73
CA ASP A 195 -4.29 9.09 6.10
C ASP A 195 -3.00 9.28 6.90
N HIS A 196 -2.24 8.20 7.07
CA HIS A 196 -1.03 8.15 7.90
C HIS A 196 -1.23 8.50 9.39
N HIS A 197 -2.42 8.24 9.95
CA HIS A 197 -2.71 8.48 11.36
C HIS A 197 -1.79 7.67 12.29
N ILE A 198 -1.24 8.32 13.32
CA ILE A 198 -0.45 7.68 14.37
C ILE A 198 -1.39 7.38 15.54
N TYR A 199 -1.85 6.13 15.62
CA TYR A 199 -2.78 5.72 16.67
C TYR A 199 -2.22 6.00 18.07
N SER A 200 -2.99 6.67 18.92
CA SER A 200 -2.70 6.87 20.34
C SER A 200 -3.30 5.74 21.19
N ILE A 201 -3.01 5.74 22.48
CA ILE A 201 -3.67 4.82 23.42
C ILE A 201 -5.17 5.15 23.53
N ASP A 202 -5.53 6.42 23.46
CA ASP A 202 -6.92 6.86 23.48
C ASP A 202 -7.68 6.39 22.22
N ASP A 203 -7.04 6.45 21.04
CA ASP A 203 -7.63 5.88 19.82
C ASP A 203 -7.88 4.38 19.97
N TRP A 204 -6.93 3.65 20.58
CA TRP A 204 -7.10 2.23 20.86
C TRP A 204 -8.27 1.96 21.83
N GLN A 205 -8.38 2.74 22.88
CA GLN A 205 -9.50 2.65 23.82
C GLN A 205 -10.85 2.91 23.12
N GLU A 206 -10.93 3.94 22.26
CA GLU A 206 -12.14 4.22 21.46
C GLU A 206 -12.48 3.03 20.54
N ILE A 207 -11.47 2.43 19.89
CA ILE A 207 -11.66 1.24 19.03
C ILE A 207 -12.24 0.09 19.86
N VAL A 208 -11.69 -0.17 21.03
CA VAL A 208 -12.15 -1.24 21.94
C VAL A 208 -13.56 -0.98 22.43
N GLU A 209 -13.89 0.24 22.81
CA GLU A 209 -15.24 0.62 23.23
C GLU A 209 -16.27 0.36 22.12
N LYS A 210 -15.96 0.79 20.89
CA LYS A 210 -16.82 0.55 19.72
C LYS A 210 -16.95 -0.94 19.39
N PHE A 211 -15.87 -1.70 19.50
CA PHE A 211 -15.90 -3.15 19.32
C PHE A 211 -16.77 -3.84 20.36
N ASN A 212 -16.68 -3.44 21.61
CA ASN A 212 -17.47 -4.01 22.71
C ASN A 212 -18.96 -3.66 22.61
N ALA A 213 -19.30 -2.57 21.94
CA ALA A 213 -20.68 -2.15 21.68
C ALA A 213 -21.35 -2.93 20.52
N LEU A 214 -20.64 -3.79 19.82
CA LEU A 214 -21.23 -4.67 18.81
C LEU A 214 -22.03 -5.78 19.48
N ASP A 215 -23.21 -6.11 18.93
CA ASP A 215 -24.13 -7.05 19.53
C ASP A 215 -23.94 -8.50 19.04
N ALA A 216 -23.32 -8.70 17.86
CA ALA A 216 -23.19 -10.02 17.28
C ALA A 216 -22.31 -10.95 18.13
N ARG A 217 -22.62 -12.25 18.07
CA ARG A 217 -21.81 -13.29 18.68
C ARG A 217 -20.41 -13.38 18.05
N SER A 218 -20.33 -13.16 16.75
CA SER A 218 -19.07 -13.11 16.01
C SER A 218 -18.73 -11.64 15.70
N ARG A 219 -17.71 -11.11 16.34
CA ARG A 219 -17.24 -9.73 16.20
C ARG A 219 -15.78 -9.71 15.81
N ILE A 220 -15.42 -8.85 14.85
CA ILE A 220 -14.05 -8.76 14.33
C ILE A 220 -13.64 -7.30 14.17
N ILE A 221 -12.42 -6.96 14.56
CA ILE A 221 -11.77 -5.70 14.19
C ILE A 221 -10.98 -5.95 12.91
N LEU A 222 -11.38 -5.31 11.82
CA LEU A 222 -10.70 -5.39 10.53
C LEU A 222 -9.93 -4.10 10.27
N THR A 223 -8.68 -4.23 9.83
CA THR A 223 -7.87 -3.09 9.40
C THR A 223 -7.11 -3.39 8.12
N THR A 224 -6.44 -2.38 7.54
CA THR A 224 -5.56 -2.58 6.39
C THR A 224 -4.15 -2.98 6.83
N GLU A 225 -3.39 -3.68 5.97
CA GLU A 225 -1.99 -4.00 6.26
C GLU A 225 -1.15 -2.72 6.49
N LYS A 226 -1.48 -1.62 5.81
CA LYS A 226 -0.83 -0.33 5.97
C LYS A 226 -1.04 0.24 7.38
N ASP A 227 -2.28 0.18 7.90
CA ASP A 227 -2.58 0.65 9.26
C ASP A 227 -2.07 -0.33 10.32
N ALA A 228 -2.08 -1.63 10.01
CA ALA A 228 -1.63 -2.69 10.90
C ALA A 228 -0.21 -2.45 11.43
N VAL A 229 0.73 -2.00 10.59
CA VAL A 229 2.13 -1.74 11.02
C VAL A 229 2.23 -0.66 12.11
N ARG A 230 1.25 0.23 12.19
CA ARG A 230 1.16 1.26 13.24
C ARG A 230 0.44 0.78 14.48
N LEU A 231 -0.51 -0.15 14.32
CA LEU A 231 -1.23 -0.78 15.43
C LEU A 231 -0.36 -1.80 16.16
N LEU A 232 0.62 -2.42 15.49
CA LEU A 232 1.54 -3.41 16.09
C LEU A 232 2.27 -2.89 17.35
N LYS A 233 2.40 -1.57 17.51
CA LYS A 233 2.97 -0.99 18.74
C LYS A 233 2.18 -1.30 20.01
N PHE A 234 0.90 -1.67 19.89
CA PHE A 234 0.07 -2.07 21.02
C PHE A 234 0.31 -3.52 21.46
N GLY A 235 1.14 -4.27 20.72
CA GLY A 235 1.71 -5.55 21.13
C GLY A 235 0.69 -6.54 21.65
N GLU A 236 0.82 -6.89 22.94
CA GLU A 236 -0.01 -7.89 23.60
C GLU A 236 -1.51 -7.52 23.66
N LEU A 237 -1.85 -6.22 23.67
CA LEU A 237 -3.25 -5.79 23.67
C LEU A 237 -4.01 -6.29 22.45
N LEU A 238 -3.33 -6.41 21.30
CA LEU A 238 -3.95 -6.90 20.06
C LEU A 238 -4.32 -8.37 20.12
N GLN A 239 -3.63 -9.17 20.96
CA GLN A 239 -3.88 -10.61 21.05
C GLN A 239 -5.24 -10.96 21.65
N ASN A 240 -5.85 -10.02 22.38
CA ASN A 240 -7.14 -10.20 23.04
C ASN A 240 -8.33 -9.94 22.10
N TYR A 241 -8.09 -9.52 20.88
CA TYR A 241 -9.14 -9.13 19.92
C TYR A 241 -8.98 -9.89 18.59
N PRO A 242 -10.09 -10.40 18.06
CA PRO A 242 -10.10 -11.07 16.76
C PRO A 242 -10.05 -10.09 15.60
#